data_e5312748db45fff1b3f9db936d5321e0
#
_entry.id   e5312748db45fff1b3f9db936d5321e0
#
_cell.length_a   1.000
_cell.length_b   1.000
_cell.length_c   1.000
_cell.angle_alpha   90.00
_cell.angle_beta   90.00
_cell.angle_gamma   90.00
#
_symmetry.space_group_name_H-M   'P 1'
#
loop_
_entity.id
_entity.type
_entity.pdbx_description
1 polymer ?
#
loop_
_entity_poly.entity_id
_entity_poly.type
_entity_poly.pdbx_seq_one_letter_code
_entity_poly.pdbx_strand_id
1 'polypeptide(L)'
;MIRGNQSSPMKFAATLAKLTAASLLILFVGITRGSAAEYPQATISNGQITAKVYLPDPVHGYYRSTRFDWSGALNSLEYKGHNFYGSWYDRVDPKVINWVFDGTDVVSGPCSALYGPVNEFAQPLGWDDSKPGGTFIKIGVGVLRRSEGNYNQYKPYDVLNPGKWTVKKHKDSIEFQQELSDPTSGYAYLYRKTIRLERGKPNMVIEHSLKNTGKKPIESSVYNHNFVVLDKQPPGPDFTFRVPFQIKSMRPLNNGVAEVRGNEIAYLRPLAGKDQQAVLMQGFSNNASDSEIVIENRKVGAGLKISGDRPLVRELLWSIRTVLAVEPYIAIDIQPGAEFTWKDMLEYYTLPAGK
;
A
#
# COMPACT_ATOMS: atom_id res chain seq x y z
N MET A 1 -47.12 -56.90 -81.08
CA MET A 1 -46.19 -57.37 -82.17
C MET A 1 -44.79 -57.01 -81.73
N ILE A 2 -44.09 -57.92 -81.22
CA ILE A 2 -42.85 -58.50 -81.84
C ILE A 2 -41.56 -57.70 -81.63
N ARG A 3 -40.77 -58.36 -80.83
CA ARG A 3 -39.27 -58.48 -80.92
C ARG A 3 -38.45 -57.23 -80.49
N GLY A 4 -37.47 -57.35 -79.76
CA GLY A 4 -36.55 -58.43 -79.38
C GLY A 4 -35.15 -57.96 -79.27
N ASN A 5 -34.51 -58.43 -78.21
CA ASN A 5 -33.13 -58.89 -78.26
C ASN A 5 -31.96 -57.85 -78.36
N GLN A 6 -31.03 -57.86 -77.60
CA GLN A 6 -29.86 -58.62 -77.24
C GLN A 6 -28.77 -57.69 -76.63
N SER A 7 -28.39 -58.02 -75.52
CA SER A 7 -27.08 -58.18 -74.92
C SER A 7 -25.83 -57.83 -75.65
N SER A 8 -24.95 -57.09 -75.05
CA SER A 8 -23.56 -57.53 -74.77
C SER A 8 -22.71 -56.43 -74.18
N PRO A 9 -21.64 -56.79 -73.51
CA PRO A 9 -21.17 -56.02 -72.35
C PRO A 9 -20.00 -55.07 -72.69
N MET A 10 -19.91 -53.99 -72.05
CA MET A 10 -18.76 -53.12 -72.19
C MET A 10 -18.02 -52.86 -70.87
N LYS A 11 -16.79 -53.09 -70.99
CA LYS A 11 -15.69 -53.16 -70.05
C LYS A 11 -15.63 -51.96 -69.10
N PHE A 12 -15.42 -52.28 -67.84
CA PHE A 12 -15.00 -51.37 -66.77
C PHE A 12 -13.60 -50.82 -67.13
N ALA A 13 -13.50 -49.50 -67.24
CA ALA A 13 -12.24 -48.77 -67.14
C ALA A 13 -12.22 -48.01 -65.79
N ALA A 14 -11.41 -48.49 -64.89
CA ALA A 14 -11.20 -47.86 -63.62
C ALA A 14 -10.27 -46.65 -63.81
N THR A 15 -10.83 -45.45 -63.56
CA THR A 15 -10.03 -44.24 -63.51
C THR A 15 -9.71 -43.94 -62.01
N LEU A 16 -8.44 -44.09 -61.68
CA LEU A 16 -7.86 -43.84 -60.39
C LEU A 16 -7.76 -42.32 -60.21
N ALA A 17 -8.66 -41.73 -59.39
CA ALA A 17 -8.58 -40.35 -59.00
C ALA A 17 -7.59 -40.24 -57.80
N LYS A 18 -6.44 -39.61 -58.02
CA LYS A 18 -5.48 -39.26 -56.97
C LYS A 18 -6.03 -38.09 -56.17
N LEU A 19 -6.51 -38.34 -54.95
CA LEU A 19 -6.77 -37.30 -53.93
C LEU A 19 -5.40 -36.88 -53.34
N THR A 20 -4.96 -35.69 -53.67
CA THR A 20 -3.88 -35.00 -52.99
C THR A 20 -4.46 -34.39 -51.72
N ALA A 21 -4.18 -34.98 -50.55
CA ALA A 21 -4.47 -34.39 -49.27
C ALA A 21 -3.48 -33.22 -49.02
N ALA A 22 -3.96 -32.00 -49.18
CA ALA A 22 -3.23 -30.81 -48.72
C ALA A 22 -3.38 -30.73 -47.18
N SER A 23 -2.35 -31.16 -46.45
CA SER A 23 -2.26 -30.95 -44.98
C SER A 23 -2.04 -29.47 -44.70
N LEU A 24 -3.10 -28.80 -44.26
CA LEU A 24 -3.04 -27.43 -43.73
C LEU A 24 -2.36 -27.46 -42.36
N LEU A 25 -1.07 -27.17 -42.31
CA LEU A 25 -0.32 -27.01 -41.07
C LEU A 25 -0.74 -25.69 -40.43
N ILE A 26 -1.70 -25.71 -39.51
CA ILE A 26 -2.05 -24.54 -38.69
C ILE A 26 -0.92 -24.35 -37.68
N LEU A 27 -0.05 -23.39 -37.98
CA LEU A 27 0.95 -22.92 -37.02
C LEU A 27 0.22 -22.18 -35.91
N PHE A 28 -0.03 -22.84 -34.75
CA PHE A 28 -0.41 -22.18 -33.53
C PHE A 28 0.80 -21.36 -33.04
N VAL A 29 0.86 -20.10 -33.43
CA VAL A 29 1.73 -19.12 -32.77
C VAL A 29 1.12 -18.91 -31.37
N GLY A 30 1.60 -19.68 -30.43
CA GLY A 30 1.31 -19.43 -29.02
C GLY A 30 1.82 -18.03 -28.68
N ILE A 31 0.91 -17.06 -28.58
CA ILE A 31 1.19 -15.78 -27.96
C ILE A 31 1.41 -16.12 -26.49
N THR A 32 2.66 -16.36 -26.11
CA THR A 32 3.07 -16.31 -24.71
C THR A 32 2.83 -14.88 -24.28
N ARG A 33 1.68 -14.63 -23.62
CA ARG A 33 1.52 -13.44 -22.80
C ARG A 33 2.70 -13.45 -21.82
N GLY A 34 3.67 -12.59 -22.06
CA GLY A 34 4.74 -12.37 -21.11
C GLY A 34 4.07 -12.11 -19.76
N SER A 35 4.26 -13.01 -18.81
CA SER A 35 3.87 -12.78 -17.42
C SER A 35 4.58 -11.50 -17.04
N ALA A 36 3.83 -10.44 -16.72
CA ALA A 36 4.41 -9.26 -16.10
C ALA A 36 5.24 -9.75 -14.92
N ALA A 37 6.51 -9.34 -14.84
CA ALA A 37 7.41 -9.81 -13.78
C ALA A 37 6.73 -9.56 -12.43
N GLU A 38 6.44 -10.63 -11.73
CA GLU A 38 5.75 -10.55 -10.45
C GLU A 38 6.73 -9.97 -9.43
N TYR A 39 6.37 -8.86 -8.79
CA TYR A 39 7.20 -8.24 -7.76
C TYR A 39 7.42 -9.20 -6.60
N PRO A 40 8.60 -9.16 -5.92
CA PRO A 40 8.84 -9.93 -4.71
C PRO A 40 7.72 -9.72 -3.69
N GLN A 41 7.03 -10.79 -3.33
CA GLN A 41 5.91 -10.76 -2.40
C GLN A 41 5.80 -12.06 -1.60
N ALA A 42 5.04 -12.02 -0.52
CA ALA A 42 4.71 -13.17 0.28
C ALA A 42 3.23 -13.14 0.70
N THR A 43 2.65 -14.31 0.87
CA THR A 43 1.30 -14.46 1.44
C THR A 43 1.44 -15.01 2.84
N ILE A 44 0.74 -14.39 3.80
CA ILE A 44 0.57 -14.88 5.17
C ILE A 44 -0.90 -15.08 5.49
N SER A 45 -1.20 -16.08 6.31
CA SER A 45 -2.57 -16.35 6.72
C SER A 45 -2.63 -17.03 8.09
N ASN A 46 -3.58 -16.64 8.92
CA ASN A 46 -3.91 -17.32 10.18
C ASN A 46 -5.19 -18.18 10.09
N GLY A 47 -5.75 -18.34 8.88
CA GLY A 47 -6.98 -19.05 8.61
C GLY A 47 -8.25 -18.20 8.68
N GLN A 48 -8.19 -16.99 9.25
CA GLN A 48 -9.30 -16.03 9.24
C GLN A 48 -9.05 -14.88 8.26
N ILE A 49 -7.85 -14.32 8.29
CA ILE A 49 -7.40 -13.27 7.37
C ILE A 49 -6.23 -13.79 6.54
N THR A 50 -6.17 -13.30 5.32
CA THR A 50 -5.08 -13.57 4.39
C THR A 50 -4.55 -12.23 3.86
N ALA A 51 -3.25 -12.03 3.96
CA ALA A 51 -2.58 -10.82 3.48
C ALA A 51 -1.48 -11.15 2.47
N LYS A 52 -1.45 -10.38 1.36
CA LYS A 52 -0.34 -10.38 0.41
C LYS A 52 0.52 -9.16 0.68
N VAL A 53 1.81 -9.38 0.87
CA VAL A 53 2.75 -8.37 1.33
C VAL A 53 3.91 -8.27 0.35
N TYR A 54 4.20 -7.06 -0.15
CA TYR A 54 5.39 -6.81 -0.94
C TYR A 54 6.64 -6.84 -0.09
N LEU A 55 7.72 -7.36 -0.67
CA LEU A 55 9.01 -7.48 -0.02
C LEU A 55 9.96 -6.38 -0.51
N PRO A 56 10.80 -5.84 0.38
CA PRO A 56 11.81 -4.87 -0.01
C PRO A 56 12.85 -5.52 -0.92
N ASP A 57 13.10 -4.90 -2.06
CA ASP A 57 14.16 -5.28 -2.99
C ASP A 57 14.57 -4.01 -3.77
N PRO A 58 15.87 -3.61 -3.74
CA PRO A 58 16.33 -2.39 -4.38
C PRO A 58 16.28 -2.43 -5.91
N VAL A 59 16.16 -3.62 -6.52
CA VAL A 59 16.17 -3.80 -7.97
C VAL A 59 14.78 -4.17 -8.49
N HIS A 60 14.12 -5.12 -7.83
CA HIS A 60 12.86 -5.73 -8.31
C HIS A 60 11.66 -5.43 -7.40
N GLY A 61 11.84 -4.69 -6.30
CA GLY A 61 10.76 -4.33 -5.38
C GLY A 61 9.64 -3.54 -6.05
N TYR A 62 8.40 -3.76 -5.60
CA TYR A 62 7.24 -3.00 -6.07
C TYR A 62 7.42 -1.50 -5.82
N TYR A 63 7.84 -1.13 -4.61
CA TYR A 63 8.14 0.25 -4.24
C TYR A 63 9.65 0.42 -3.99
N ARG A 64 10.25 1.38 -4.69
CA ARG A 64 11.69 1.70 -4.63
C ARG A 64 11.92 3.20 -4.53
N SER A 65 10.88 3.97 -4.24
CA SER A 65 10.99 5.41 -4.10
C SER A 65 11.39 5.80 -2.67
N THR A 66 11.40 7.08 -2.36
CA THR A 66 12.14 7.62 -1.21
C THR A 66 11.26 8.26 -0.14
N ARG A 67 9.93 8.11 -0.22
CA ARG A 67 9.00 8.60 0.78
C ARG A 67 8.75 7.57 1.88
N PHE A 68 8.24 6.41 1.51
CA PHE A 68 7.79 5.38 2.44
C PHE A 68 8.87 4.33 2.72
N ASP A 69 8.79 3.73 3.90
CA ASP A 69 9.50 2.50 4.26
C ASP A 69 9.20 1.40 3.23
N TRP A 70 10.22 0.72 2.75
CA TRP A 70 10.11 -0.33 1.75
C TRP A 70 9.54 -1.63 2.30
N SER A 71 9.52 -1.79 3.64
CA SER A 71 9.06 -3.03 4.26
C SER A 71 7.56 -3.06 4.44
N GLY A 72 6.94 -4.17 4.04
CA GLY A 72 5.63 -4.57 4.49
C GLY A 72 4.44 -3.84 3.89
N ALA A 73 4.57 -3.27 2.70
CA ALA A 73 3.41 -2.74 1.95
C ALA A 73 2.42 -3.87 1.62
N LEU A 74 1.15 -3.67 1.93
CA LEU A 74 0.10 -4.67 1.71
C LEU A 74 -0.51 -4.53 0.33
N ASN A 75 -0.34 -5.55 -0.51
CA ASN A 75 -1.03 -5.64 -1.80
C ASN A 75 -2.55 -5.86 -1.60
N SER A 76 -2.92 -6.75 -0.67
CA SER A 76 -4.31 -7.00 -0.27
C SER A 76 -4.36 -7.56 1.15
N LEU A 77 -5.50 -7.39 1.81
CA LEU A 77 -5.86 -8.13 3.01
C LEU A 77 -7.34 -8.49 2.93
N GLU A 78 -7.62 -9.78 3.02
CA GLU A 78 -8.96 -10.33 2.88
C GLU A 78 -9.47 -10.89 4.20
N TYR A 79 -10.70 -10.54 4.56
CA TYR A 79 -11.46 -11.09 5.68
C TYR A 79 -12.92 -11.27 5.29
N LYS A 80 -13.45 -12.49 5.41
CA LYS A 80 -14.85 -12.85 5.12
C LYS A 80 -15.38 -12.31 3.78
N GLY A 81 -14.54 -12.34 2.73
CA GLY A 81 -14.92 -11.86 1.39
C GLY A 81 -14.73 -10.37 1.14
N HIS A 82 -14.35 -9.59 2.16
CA HIS A 82 -14.02 -8.18 2.04
C HIS A 82 -12.53 -7.98 1.85
N ASN A 83 -12.14 -7.07 0.97
CA ASN A 83 -10.77 -6.62 0.79
C ASN A 83 -10.60 -5.19 1.31
N PHE A 84 -9.62 -4.98 2.20
CA PHE A 84 -9.42 -3.71 2.90
C PHE A 84 -8.39 -2.80 2.23
N TYR A 85 -7.52 -3.33 1.37
CA TYR A 85 -6.43 -2.59 0.75
C TYR A 85 -6.31 -2.89 -0.74
N GLY A 86 -5.66 -1.99 -1.45
CA GLY A 86 -5.41 -2.12 -2.87
C GLY A 86 -4.99 -0.79 -3.48
N SER A 87 -4.71 -0.77 -4.77
CA SER A 87 -4.33 0.46 -5.45
C SER A 87 -5.44 1.51 -5.36
N TRP A 88 -5.08 2.71 -4.91
CA TRP A 88 -5.94 3.90 -4.87
C TRP A 88 -5.75 4.81 -6.09
N TYR A 89 -4.77 4.49 -6.95
CA TYR A 89 -4.46 5.19 -8.18
C TYR A 89 -4.58 4.24 -9.38
N ASP A 90 -4.81 4.80 -10.55
CA ASP A 90 -4.99 4.04 -11.79
C ASP A 90 -3.63 3.78 -12.47
N ARG A 91 -2.71 4.76 -12.40
CA ARG A 91 -1.36 4.65 -12.97
C ARG A 91 -0.34 5.51 -12.24
N VAL A 92 0.93 5.25 -12.53
CA VAL A 92 2.07 6.04 -12.04
C VAL A 92 2.66 6.85 -13.19
N ASP A 93 2.96 8.12 -12.93
CA ASP A 93 3.67 8.99 -13.86
C ASP A 93 4.89 9.63 -13.16
N PRO A 94 6.13 9.39 -13.62
CA PRO A 94 7.33 9.96 -13.00
C PRO A 94 7.40 11.49 -13.03
N LYS A 95 6.58 12.16 -13.83
CA LYS A 95 6.49 13.62 -13.88
C LYS A 95 5.56 14.20 -12.81
N VAL A 96 4.71 13.38 -12.21
CA VAL A 96 3.81 13.78 -11.13
C VAL A 96 4.57 13.76 -9.81
N ILE A 97 4.58 14.87 -9.08
CA ILE A 97 5.31 15.00 -7.81
C ILE A 97 4.64 14.19 -6.70
N ASN A 98 3.34 14.39 -6.46
CA ASN A 98 2.58 13.65 -5.45
C ASN A 98 1.51 12.80 -6.12
N TRP A 99 0.38 13.42 -6.45
CA TRP A 99 -0.71 12.82 -7.21
C TRP A 99 -1.55 13.92 -7.87
N VAL A 100 -2.26 13.56 -8.94
CA VAL A 100 -3.18 14.47 -9.66
C VAL A 100 -4.39 13.70 -10.18
N PHE A 101 -5.45 14.44 -10.47
CA PHE A 101 -6.53 13.94 -11.33
C PHE A 101 -6.23 14.27 -12.78
N ASP A 102 -6.20 13.25 -13.65
CA ASP A 102 -6.01 13.38 -15.09
C ASP A 102 -7.19 12.72 -15.82
N GLY A 103 -8.15 13.53 -16.26
CA GLY A 103 -9.44 13.05 -16.73
C GLY A 103 -10.17 12.24 -15.64
N THR A 104 -10.47 10.98 -15.94
CA THR A 104 -11.07 10.01 -15.02
C THR A 104 -10.05 9.31 -14.12
N ASP A 105 -8.76 9.41 -14.43
CA ASP A 105 -7.72 8.71 -13.70
C ASP A 105 -7.27 9.47 -12.45
N VAL A 106 -6.86 8.72 -11.45
CA VAL A 106 -6.01 9.17 -10.36
C VAL A 106 -4.58 8.76 -10.69
N VAL A 107 -3.71 9.72 -10.88
CA VAL A 107 -2.32 9.48 -11.28
C VAL A 107 -1.39 9.77 -10.10
N SER A 108 -0.64 8.78 -9.68
CA SER A 108 0.34 8.92 -8.60
C SER A 108 1.73 9.22 -9.13
N GLY A 109 2.48 10.06 -8.42
CA GLY A 109 3.91 10.16 -8.59
C GLY A 109 4.64 8.99 -7.91
N PRO A 110 5.90 8.72 -8.26
CA PRO A 110 6.65 7.56 -7.77
C PRO A 110 6.75 7.49 -6.24
N CYS A 111 6.87 8.63 -5.56
CA CYS A 111 6.98 8.68 -4.10
C CYS A 111 5.67 8.35 -3.38
N SER A 112 4.52 8.53 -4.04
CA SER A 112 3.20 8.27 -3.45
C SER A 112 2.55 6.99 -3.96
N ALA A 113 3.20 6.28 -4.89
CA ALA A 113 2.68 5.07 -5.53
C ALA A 113 2.84 3.83 -4.64
N LEU A 114 2.20 3.85 -3.46
CA LEU A 114 2.16 2.75 -2.53
C LEU A 114 0.78 2.70 -1.86
N TYR A 115 0.41 1.58 -1.25
CA TYR A 115 -0.87 1.38 -0.60
C TYR A 115 -0.80 0.35 0.54
N GLY A 116 -1.88 0.25 1.32
CA GLY A 116 -1.95 -0.48 2.56
C GLY A 116 -1.52 0.38 3.76
N PRO A 117 -1.38 -0.16 4.97
CA PRO A 117 -0.68 0.51 6.05
C PRO A 117 0.82 0.51 5.73
N VAL A 118 1.38 1.68 5.47
CA VAL A 118 2.79 1.87 5.15
C VAL A 118 3.39 2.96 6.04
N ASN A 119 4.61 2.74 6.52
CA ASN A 119 5.24 3.73 7.40
C ASN A 119 5.95 4.81 6.60
N GLU A 120 5.88 6.04 7.10
CA GLU A 120 6.76 7.11 6.73
C GLU A 120 7.43 7.70 7.98
N PHE A 121 8.76 7.76 7.99
CA PHE A 121 9.53 8.55 8.94
C PHE A 121 9.61 9.97 8.37
N ALA A 122 8.87 10.91 8.96
CA ALA A 122 8.61 12.20 8.32
C ALA A 122 9.88 13.07 8.15
N GLN A 123 10.72 13.16 9.19
CA GLN A 123 11.95 13.94 9.14
C GLN A 123 13.11 13.09 8.62
N PRO A 124 13.80 13.55 7.57
CA PRO A 124 15.04 12.91 7.10
C PRO A 124 16.20 13.24 8.04
N LEU A 125 17.02 12.24 8.39
CA LEU A 125 18.17 12.44 9.27
C LEU A 125 19.34 13.08 8.52
N GLY A 126 19.87 14.15 9.08
CA GLY A 126 21.06 14.83 8.55
C GLY A 126 20.84 15.71 7.32
N TRP A 127 19.57 15.96 6.94
CA TRP A 127 19.28 16.85 5.81
C TRP A 127 19.84 18.27 6.02
N ASP A 128 19.61 18.86 7.18
CA ASP A 128 20.00 20.24 7.47
C ASP A 128 21.52 20.39 7.64
N ASP A 129 22.20 19.35 8.11
CA ASP A 129 23.66 19.30 8.28
C ASP A 129 24.40 19.05 6.96
N SER A 130 23.75 18.50 5.96
CA SER A 130 24.34 18.12 4.69
C SER A 130 24.31 19.29 3.70
N LYS A 131 25.26 19.34 2.78
CA LYS A 131 25.26 20.28 1.63
C LYS A 131 24.66 19.57 0.40
N PRO A 132 24.18 20.31 -0.61
CA PRO A 132 23.82 19.72 -1.90
C PRO A 132 24.95 18.84 -2.46
N GLY A 133 24.60 17.67 -2.97
CA GLY A 133 25.53 16.61 -3.37
C GLY A 133 26.02 15.71 -2.25
N GLY A 134 25.87 16.09 -0.99
CA GLY A 134 26.13 15.24 0.18
C GLY A 134 25.03 14.21 0.44
N THR A 135 25.07 13.62 1.64
CA THR A 135 24.15 12.54 2.01
C THR A 135 23.19 12.93 3.12
N PHE A 136 22.02 12.28 3.14
CA PHE A 136 21.07 12.27 4.24
C PHE A 136 20.43 10.89 4.31
N ILE A 137 19.71 10.60 5.39
CA ILE A 137 19.11 9.28 5.58
C ILE A 137 17.59 9.40 5.68
N LYS A 138 16.88 8.49 5.01
CA LYS A 138 15.47 8.20 5.21
C LYS A 138 15.35 6.79 5.78
N ILE A 139 14.88 6.66 7.02
CA ILE A 139 14.72 5.36 7.69
C ILE A 139 13.73 4.52 6.88
N GLY A 140 14.00 3.22 6.73
CA GLY A 140 13.20 2.32 5.91
C GLY A 140 13.47 2.42 4.40
N VAL A 141 14.32 3.38 3.96
CA VAL A 141 14.75 3.56 2.57
C VAL A 141 16.25 3.38 2.43
N GLY A 142 17.04 4.30 3.01
CA GLY A 142 18.50 4.22 2.87
C GLY A 142 19.22 5.56 3.02
N VAL A 143 20.50 5.57 2.60
CA VAL A 143 21.31 6.76 2.41
C VAL A 143 20.97 7.36 1.05
N LEU A 144 20.60 8.62 1.03
CA LEU A 144 20.13 9.36 -0.15
C LEU A 144 21.04 10.54 -0.47
N ARG A 145 21.10 10.91 -1.74
CA ARG A 145 21.82 12.13 -2.18
C ARG A 145 20.96 13.36 -1.96
N ARG A 146 21.49 14.34 -1.22
CA ARG A 146 20.85 15.64 -1.05
C ARG A 146 20.86 16.43 -2.36
N SER A 147 19.66 16.87 -2.77
CA SER A 147 19.52 17.83 -3.89
C SER A 147 19.54 19.27 -3.41
N GLU A 148 19.57 20.21 -4.35
CA GLU A 148 19.33 21.62 -4.08
C GLU A 148 17.92 21.87 -3.51
N GLY A 149 17.80 22.99 -2.77
CA GLY A 149 16.54 23.47 -2.20
C GLY A 149 16.16 22.78 -0.91
N ASN A 150 14.89 22.92 -0.52
CA ASN A 150 14.33 22.34 0.69
C ASN A 150 13.99 20.86 0.48
N TYR A 151 13.96 20.10 1.58
CA TYR A 151 13.46 18.73 1.55
C TYR A 151 12.00 18.69 1.08
N ASN A 152 11.73 17.76 0.16
CA ASN A 152 10.37 17.48 -0.32
C ASN A 152 10.15 15.97 -0.35
N GLN A 153 9.31 15.46 0.53
CA GLN A 153 9.00 14.01 0.64
C GLN A 153 8.41 13.40 -0.63
N TYR A 154 7.84 14.22 -1.50
CA TYR A 154 7.22 13.76 -2.76
C TYR A 154 8.20 13.75 -3.94
N LYS A 155 9.41 14.26 -3.74
CA LYS A 155 10.47 14.24 -4.74
C LYS A 155 11.28 12.95 -4.60
N PRO A 156 11.50 12.17 -5.67
CA PRO A 156 12.44 11.05 -5.62
C PRO A 156 13.88 11.57 -5.52
N TYR A 157 14.67 10.91 -4.68
CA TYR A 157 16.09 11.17 -4.49
C TYR A 157 16.90 9.95 -4.94
N ASP A 158 18.19 10.15 -5.30
CA ASP A 158 19.06 9.03 -5.62
C ASP A 158 19.35 8.22 -4.36
N VAL A 159 19.04 6.93 -4.39
CA VAL A 159 19.39 5.97 -3.33
C VAL A 159 20.83 5.52 -3.53
N LEU A 160 21.72 5.95 -2.65
CA LEU A 160 23.15 5.60 -2.71
C LEU A 160 23.46 4.29 -2.02
N ASN A 161 22.76 4.01 -0.92
CA ASN A 161 22.90 2.79 -0.16
C ASN A 161 21.55 2.45 0.49
N PRO A 162 20.87 1.38 0.05
CA PRO A 162 19.59 0.97 0.62
C PRO A 162 19.74 0.24 1.98
N GLY A 163 20.94 0.13 2.52
CA GLY A 163 21.23 -0.70 3.68
C GLY A 163 21.14 -2.21 3.37
N LYS A 164 21.34 -3.01 4.39
CA LYS A 164 21.24 -4.47 4.30
C LYS A 164 19.84 -4.91 4.76
N TRP A 165 19.05 -5.38 3.82
CA TRP A 165 17.73 -5.94 4.10
C TRP A 165 17.80 -7.45 4.38
N THR A 166 17.06 -7.90 5.39
CA THR A 166 16.82 -9.32 5.70
C THR A 166 15.31 -9.51 5.89
N VAL A 167 14.77 -10.56 5.27
CA VAL A 167 13.36 -10.93 5.37
C VAL A 167 13.22 -12.37 5.82
N LYS A 168 12.45 -12.60 6.88
CA LYS A 168 12.07 -13.94 7.35
C LYS A 168 10.56 -14.11 7.20
N LYS A 169 10.17 -15.17 6.51
CA LYS A 169 8.76 -15.48 6.21
C LYS A 169 8.31 -16.68 7.04
N HIS A 170 7.15 -16.52 7.69
CA HIS A 170 6.44 -17.56 8.41
C HIS A 170 5.03 -17.71 7.82
N LYS A 171 4.26 -18.69 8.30
CA LYS A 171 2.91 -18.94 7.82
C LYS A 171 1.98 -17.75 8.07
N ASP A 172 2.10 -17.11 9.22
CA ASP A 172 1.23 -16.05 9.74
C ASP A 172 1.96 -14.74 10.07
N SER A 173 3.25 -14.64 9.73
CA SER A 173 4.04 -13.43 9.97
C SER A 173 5.19 -13.27 8.97
N ILE A 174 5.68 -12.02 8.87
CA ILE A 174 6.88 -11.66 8.14
C ILE A 174 7.69 -10.71 9.01
N GLU A 175 8.98 -11.01 9.16
CA GLU A 175 9.95 -10.16 9.83
C GLU A 175 10.83 -9.49 8.80
N PHE A 176 10.98 -8.18 8.90
CA PHE A 176 11.88 -7.35 8.11
C PHE A 176 12.95 -6.76 9.00
N GLN A 177 14.17 -6.71 8.52
CA GLN A 177 15.27 -6.01 9.18
C GLN A 177 16.04 -5.20 8.16
N GLN A 178 16.27 -3.93 8.47
CA GLN A 178 17.22 -3.08 7.75
C GLN A 178 18.35 -2.68 8.69
N GLU A 179 19.57 -2.97 8.29
CA GLU A 179 20.79 -2.47 8.94
C GLU A 179 21.42 -1.43 8.03
N LEU A 180 21.64 -0.24 8.55
CA LEU A 180 22.20 0.88 7.80
C LEU A 180 23.24 1.62 8.64
N SER A 181 24.35 1.99 8.02
CA SER A 181 25.36 2.86 8.58
C SER A 181 25.86 3.83 7.51
N ASP A 182 25.89 5.11 7.85
CA ASP A 182 26.54 6.16 7.06
C ASP A 182 27.62 6.85 7.90
N PRO A 183 28.89 6.43 7.77
CA PRO A 183 29.99 7.05 8.50
C PRO A 183 30.15 8.55 8.25
N THR A 184 29.73 9.03 7.07
CA THR A 184 29.85 10.43 6.68
C THR A 184 28.94 11.33 7.51
N SER A 185 27.67 10.93 7.70
CA SER A 185 26.71 11.69 8.51
C SER A 185 26.81 11.37 10.00
N GLY A 186 27.37 10.22 10.36
CA GLY A 186 27.45 9.71 11.73
C GLY A 186 26.16 9.03 12.20
N TYR A 187 25.16 8.88 11.34
CA TYR A 187 23.95 8.12 11.63
C TYR A 187 24.12 6.64 11.29
N ALA A 188 23.59 5.78 12.15
CA ALA A 188 23.47 4.36 11.90
C ALA A 188 22.29 3.81 12.69
N TYR A 189 21.63 2.77 12.19
CA TYR A 189 20.51 2.14 12.89
C TYR A 189 20.33 0.67 12.51
N LEU A 190 19.62 -0.02 13.39
CA LEU A 190 19.02 -1.33 13.14
C LEU A 190 17.51 -1.18 13.29
N TYR A 191 16.79 -1.25 12.18
CA TYR A 191 15.33 -1.19 12.14
C TYR A 191 14.75 -2.57 11.93
N ARG A 192 13.80 -2.96 12.76
CA ARG A 192 13.02 -4.20 12.63
C ARG A 192 11.55 -3.87 12.57
N LYS A 193 10.84 -4.58 11.70
CA LYS A 193 9.39 -4.53 11.56
C LYS A 193 8.86 -5.94 11.42
N THR A 194 7.83 -6.29 12.18
CA THR A 194 7.14 -7.57 12.10
C THR A 194 5.67 -7.32 11.80
N ILE A 195 5.17 -7.92 10.72
CA ILE A 195 3.74 -7.99 10.43
C ILE A 195 3.29 -9.38 10.85
N ARG A 196 2.36 -9.47 11.80
CA ARG A 196 1.89 -10.73 12.36
C ARG A 196 0.36 -10.76 12.42
N LEU A 197 -0.22 -11.87 11.95
CA LEU A 197 -1.65 -12.15 12.05
C LEU A 197 -1.90 -12.94 13.34
N GLU A 198 -2.74 -12.42 14.23
CA GLU A 198 -3.01 -13.06 15.52
C GLU A 198 -3.79 -14.37 15.33
N ARG A 199 -3.30 -15.43 15.98
CA ARG A 199 -3.94 -16.74 15.90
C ARG A 199 -5.36 -16.70 16.48
N GLY A 200 -6.33 -17.17 15.71
CA GLY A 200 -7.74 -17.26 16.14
C GLY A 200 -8.49 -15.93 16.17
N LYS A 201 -7.87 -14.83 15.69
CA LYS A 201 -8.50 -13.51 15.64
C LYS A 201 -8.32 -12.88 14.25
N PRO A 202 -9.23 -12.03 13.81
CA PRO A 202 -9.08 -11.28 12.57
C PRO A 202 -8.23 -10.00 12.79
N ASN A 203 -7.08 -10.15 13.46
CA ASN A 203 -6.21 -9.05 13.83
C ASN A 203 -4.85 -9.16 13.14
N MET A 204 -4.34 -8.02 12.71
CA MET A 204 -2.96 -7.85 12.27
C MET A 204 -2.25 -6.91 13.25
N VAL A 205 -1.08 -7.32 13.71
CA VAL A 205 -0.20 -6.50 14.55
C VAL A 205 1.04 -6.16 13.75
N ILE A 206 1.40 -4.86 13.72
CA ILE A 206 2.63 -4.36 13.14
C ILE A 206 3.51 -3.90 14.30
N GLU A 207 4.57 -4.65 14.56
CA GLU A 207 5.52 -4.38 15.64
C GLU A 207 6.80 -3.78 15.06
N HIS A 208 7.32 -2.76 15.73
CA HIS A 208 8.52 -2.04 15.31
C HIS A 208 9.55 -1.95 16.42
N SER A 209 10.81 -1.99 16.02
CA SER A 209 11.95 -1.67 16.87
C SER A 209 12.98 -0.90 16.05
N LEU A 210 13.39 0.25 16.54
CA LEU A 210 14.43 1.07 15.95
C LEU A 210 15.53 1.31 16.99
N LYS A 211 16.69 0.70 16.77
CA LYS A 211 17.88 0.87 17.60
C LYS A 211 18.83 1.85 16.94
N ASN A 212 19.22 2.88 17.66
CA ASN A 212 20.25 3.81 17.24
C ASN A 212 21.63 3.19 17.48
N THR A 213 22.31 2.80 16.40
CA THR A 213 23.68 2.25 16.45
C THR A 213 24.72 3.28 16.02
N GLY A 214 24.29 4.52 15.74
CA GLY A 214 25.13 5.64 15.33
C GLY A 214 25.63 6.48 16.50
N LYS A 215 26.17 7.66 16.16
CA LYS A 215 26.77 8.61 17.09
C LYS A 215 25.90 9.84 17.34
N LYS A 216 24.85 10.05 16.55
CA LYS A 216 23.92 11.18 16.64
C LYS A 216 22.55 10.70 17.10
N PRO A 217 21.75 11.49 17.84
CA PRO A 217 20.39 11.15 18.18
C PRO A 217 19.55 11.00 16.91
N ILE A 218 18.59 10.08 16.93
CA ILE A 218 17.56 9.91 15.89
C ILE A 218 16.31 10.63 16.36
N GLU A 219 16.05 11.80 15.79
CA GLU A 219 14.87 12.61 16.06
C GLU A 219 13.99 12.64 14.81
N SER A 220 12.74 12.15 14.94
CA SER A 220 11.78 12.10 13.84
C SER A 220 10.37 11.97 14.38
N SER A 221 9.39 11.92 13.50
CA SER A 221 8.08 11.33 13.75
C SER A 221 7.82 10.22 12.75
N VAL A 222 7.05 9.23 13.13
CA VAL A 222 6.63 8.15 12.25
C VAL A 222 5.12 8.00 12.29
N TYR A 223 4.53 7.60 11.18
CA TYR A 223 3.12 7.25 11.08
C TYR A 223 2.92 6.07 10.14
N ASN A 224 1.83 5.35 10.33
CA ASN A 224 1.26 4.51 9.30
C ASN A 224 0.35 5.35 8.42
N HIS A 225 0.66 5.44 7.13
CA HIS A 225 -0.28 5.95 6.15
C HIS A 225 -1.25 4.80 5.82
N ASN A 226 -2.39 4.79 6.50
CA ASN A 226 -3.37 3.73 6.36
C ASN A 226 -4.28 4.00 5.16
N PHE A 227 -3.86 3.59 3.96
CA PHE A 227 -4.66 3.70 2.73
C PHE A 227 -5.76 2.65 2.71
N VAL A 228 -6.95 2.98 3.19
CA VAL A 228 -8.10 2.07 3.21
C VAL A 228 -8.87 2.15 1.89
N VAL A 229 -8.92 1.02 1.19
CA VAL A 229 -9.66 0.83 -0.07
C VAL A 229 -10.65 -0.33 0.14
N LEU A 230 -11.61 -0.13 1.04
CA LEU A 230 -12.56 -1.16 1.44
C LEU A 230 -13.53 -1.48 0.29
N ASP A 231 -13.37 -2.66 -0.30
CA ASP A 231 -14.16 -3.17 -1.44
C ASP A 231 -14.33 -2.16 -2.58
N LYS A 232 -13.32 -1.28 -2.76
CA LYS A 232 -13.33 -0.19 -3.76
C LYS A 232 -14.53 0.75 -3.64
N GLN A 233 -15.11 0.88 -2.45
CA GLN A 233 -16.20 1.83 -2.21
C GLN A 233 -15.62 3.25 -2.09
N PRO A 234 -16.22 4.24 -2.77
CA PRO A 234 -15.81 5.63 -2.59
C PRO A 234 -16.18 6.12 -1.19
N PRO A 235 -15.32 6.89 -0.50
CA PRO A 235 -15.69 7.58 0.71
C PRO A 235 -16.97 8.39 0.51
N GLY A 236 -17.93 8.25 1.44
CA GLY A 236 -19.25 8.83 1.35
C GLY A 236 -20.08 8.56 2.60
N PRO A 237 -21.40 8.84 2.61
CA PRO A 237 -22.27 8.72 3.78
C PRO A 237 -22.35 7.30 4.38
N ASP A 238 -21.99 6.28 3.61
CA ASP A 238 -21.92 4.91 4.10
C ASP A 238 -20.67 4.64 4.95
N PHE A 239 -19.65 5.50 4.84
CA PHE A 239 -18.46 5.44 5.69
C PHE A 239 -18.70 6.18 7.00
N THR A 240 -18.29 5.54 8.09
CA THR A 240 -18.10 6.15 9.40
C THR A 240 -16.61 6.23 9.67
N PHE A 241 -16.12 7.41 10.04
CA PHE A 241 -14.77 7.63 10.56
C PHE A 241 -14.90 8.23 11.95
N ARG A 242 -14.42 7.53 12.99
CA ARG A 242 -14.48 7.98 14.38
C ARG A 242 -13.15 7.83 15.09
N VAL A 243 -12.91 8.76 16.02
CA VAL A 243 -11.79 8.78 16.98
C VAL A 243 -12.35 8.90 18.41
N PRO A 244 -11.57 8.64 19.47
CA PRO A 244 -12.09 8.71 20.84
C PRO A 244 -12.23 10.12 21.41
N PHE A 245 -11.76 11.15 20.73
CA PHE A 245 -11.75 12.54 21.19
C PHE A 245 -12.65 13.45 20.35
N GLN A 246 -13.03 14.61 20.90
CA GLN A 246 -13.76 15.63 20.16
C GLN A 246 -12.84 16.29 19.14
N ILE A 247 -13.17 16.15 17.86
CA ILE A 247 -12.35 16.64 16.76
C ILE A 247 -12.41 18.16 16.67
N LYS A 248 -11.23 18.80 16.70
CA LYS A 248 -11.05 20.20 16.31
C LYS A 248 -10.25 20.21 15.02
N SER A 249 -10.89 20.60 13.91
CA SER A 249 -10.18 20.71 12.64
C SER A 249 -9.36 21.98 12.58
N MET A 250 -8.07 21.85 12.27
CA MET A 250 -7.13 22.95 12.10
C MET A 250 -7.29 23.67 10.75
N ARG A 251 -8.11 23.14 9.86
CA ARG A 251 -8.38 23.70 8.53
C ARG A 251 -9.88 23.58 8.24
N PRO A 252 -10.46 24.51 7.49
CA PRO A 252 -11.83 24.35 7.02
C PRO A 252 -11.98 23.06 6.23
N LEU A 253 -13.07 22.33 6.49
CA LEU A 253 -13.44 21.20 5.66
C LEU A 253 -14.00 21.72 4.32
N ASN A 254 -13.92 20.86 3.30
CA ASN A 254 -14.51 21.19 2.01
C ASN A 254 -16.04 21.18 2.13
N ASN A 255 -16.66 22.37 1.98
CA ASN A 255 -18.09 22.57 2.14
C ASN A 255 -18.89 21.65 1.22
N GLY A 256 -19.93 20.99 1.79
CA GLY A 256 -20.80 20.08 1.06
C GLY A 256 -20.19 18.71 0.76
N VAL A 257 -18.97 18.43 1.24
CA VAL A 257 -18.30 17.13 1.10
C VAL A 257 -18.31 16.37 2.41
N ALA A 258 -17.85 17.01 3.48
CA ALA A 258 -17.79 16.41 4.82
C ALA A 258 -17.92 17.48 5.90
N GLU A 259 -18.28 17.05 7.11
CA GLU A 259 -18.35 17.90 8.30
C GLU A 259 -17.86 17.14 9.54
N VAL A 260 -17.48 17.89 10.57
CA VAL A 260 -17.15 17.33 11.91
C VAL A 260 -18.43 17.25 12.73
N ARG A 261 -18.72 16.05 13.25
CA ARG A 261 -19.81 15.78 14.21
C ARG A 261 -19.23 15.21 15.49
N GLY A 262 -18.80 16.10 16.38
CA GLY A 262 -18.19 15.67 17.64
C GLY A 262 -16.85 14.92 17.42
N ASN A 263 -16.87 13.63 17.57
CA ASN A 263 -15.72 12.73 17.38
C ASN A 263 -15.75 11.97 16.05
N GLU A 264 -16.60 12.40 15.10
CA GLU A 264 -16.79 11.79 13.79
C GLU A 264 -16.51 12.78 12.65
N ILE A 265 -15.91 12.30 11.58
CA ILE A 265 -15.91 12.95 10.27
C ILE A 265 -17.02 12.30 9.44
N ALA A 266 -18.09 13.04 9.19
CA ALA A 266 -19.24 12.60 8.41
C ALA A 266 -19.16 13.10 6.98
N TYR A 267 -19.16 12.18 6.00
CA TYR A 267 -19.28 12.54 4.60
C TYR A 267 -20.74 12.81 4.26
N LEU A 268 -21.01 13.92 3.60
CA LEU A 268 -22.37 14.38 3.24
C LEU A 268 -22.84 13.79 1.91
N ARG A 269 -21.92 13.39 1.06
CA ARG A 269 -22.14 12.71 -0.22
C ARG A 269 -20.92 11.85 -0.58
N PRO A 270 -21.05 10.89 -1.51
CA PRO A 270 -19.88 10.18 -2.04
C PRO A 270 -18.91 11.16 -2.71
N LEU A 271 -17.61 10.95 -2.49
CA LEU A 271 -16.58 11.68 -3.19
C LEU A 271 -16.56 11.27 -4.67
N ALA A 272 -16.60 12.25 -5.57
CA ALA A 272 -16.64 12.03 -7.01
C ALA A 272 -15.75 13.04 -7.75
N GLY A 273 -15.38 12.73 -8.98
CA GLY A 273 -14.58 13.62 -9.82
C GLY A 273 -13.27 14.04 -9.14
N LYS A 274 -13.12 15.33 -8.89
CA LYS A 274 -11.93 15.93 -8.23
C LYS A 274 -12.15 16.25 -6.75
N ASP A 275 -13.16 15.66 -6.12
CA ASP A 275 -13.37 15.83 -4.70
C ASP A 275 -12.19 15.30 -3.89
N GLN A 276 -11.81 16.07 -2.88
CA GLN A 276 -10.86 15.67 -1.87
C GLN A 276 -11.22 16.28 -0.53
N GLN A 277 -10.89 15.58 0.54
CA GLN A 277 -11.01 16.08 1.89
C GLN A 277 -9.72 15.82 2.65
N ALA A 278 -9.20 16.84 3.32
CA ALA A 278 -8.09 16.72 4.24
C ALA A 278 -8.47 17.38 5.57
N VAL A 279 -8.32 16.64 6.67
CA VAL A 279 -8.66 17.10 8.01
C VAL A 279 -7.45 16.91 8.91
N LEU A 280 -6.78 18.00 9.26
CA LEU A 280 -5.75 17.98 10.31
C LEU A 280 -6.46 18.11 11.65
N MET A 281 -6.43 17.03 12.43
CA MET A 281 -7.19 16.90 13.67
C MET A 281 -6.37 17.33 14.89
N GLN A 282 -7.07 17.94 15.83
CA GLN A 282 -6.65 18.19 17.21
C GLN A 282 -7.78 17.77 18.15
N GLY A 283 -7.48 17.70 19.43
CA GLY A 283 -8.42 17.31 20.47
C GLY A 283 -7.96 16.09 21.25
N PHE A 284 -6.97 15.37 20.71
CA PHE A 284 -6.30 14.27 21.41
C PHE A 284 -5.43 14.77 22.56
N SER A 285 -5.25 13.93 23.56
CA SER A 285 -4.40 14.14 24.74
C SER A 285 -3.06 13.42 24.59
N ASN A 286 -2.29 13.35 25.67
CA ASN A 286 -1.04 12.59 25.72
C ASN A 286 -1.27 11.12 26.14
N ASN A 287 -2.40 10.52 25.75
CA ASN A 287 -2.71 9.11 26.00
C ASN A 287 -2.64 8.30 24.72
N ALA A 288 -2.06 7.12 24.79
CA ALA A 288 -2.00 6.21 23.65
C ALA A 288 -3.40 5.78 23.16
N SER A 289 -4.41 5.74 24.07
CA SER A 289 -5.79 5.41 23.73
C SER A 289 -6.42 6.35 22.69
N ASP A 290 -5.91 7.58 22.57
CA ASP A 290 -6.40 8.54 21.58
C ASP A 290 -5.99 8.18 20.14
N SER A 291 -5.09 7.21 19.96
CA SER A 291 -4.73 6.67 18.66
C SER A 291 -5.74 5.67 18.08
N GLU A 292 -6.84 5.38 18.80
CA GLU A 292 -7.90 4.50 18.29
C GLU A 292 -8.67 5.18 17.16
N ILE A 293 -8.80 4.50 16.03
CA ILE A 293 -9.51 4.96 14.84
C ILE A 293 -10.46 3.85 14.41
N VAL A 294 -11.71 4.19 14.19
CA VAL A 294 -12.73 3.28 13.66
C VAL A 294 -13.15 3.74 12.27
N ILE A 295 -13.04 2.83 11.31
CA ILE A 295 -13.48 3.03 9.92
C ILE A 295 -14.44 1.90 9.58
N GLU A 296 -15.68 2.25 9.28
CA GLU A 296 -16.74 1.30 8.92
C GLU A 296 -17.38 1.71 7.60
N ASN A 297 -17.81 0.74 6.80
CA ASN A 297 -18.68 0.98 5.66
C ASN A 297 -19.95 0.16 5.81
N ARG A 298 -21.08 0.85 6.06
CA ARG A 298 -22.38 0.21 6.29
C ARG A 298 -22.96 -0.45 5.06
N LYS A 299 -22.63 0.05 3.86
CA LYS A 299 -23.13 -0.52 2.60
C LYS A 299 -22.56 -1.91 2.35
N VAL A 300 -21.29 -2.14 2.62
CA VAL A 300 -20.65 -3.46 2.44
C VAL A 300 -20.64 -4.27 3.72
N GLY A 301 -20.97 -3.70 4.87
CA GLY A 301 -21.07 -4.42 6.14
C GLY A 301 -19.72 -4.83 6.72
N ALA A 302 -18.68 -4.03 6.54
CA ALA A 302 -17.34 -4.31 7.06
C ALA A 302 -16.70 -3.10 7.72
N GLY A 303 -15.75 -3.35 8.63
CA GLY A 303 -15.06 -2.31 9.37
C GLY A 303 -13.64 -2.71 9.76
N LEU A 304 -12.88 -1.69 10.11
CA LEU A 304 -11.50 -1.75 10.56
C LEU A 304 -11.34 -0.84 11.78
N LYS A 305 -10.74 -1.37 12.86
CA LYS A 305 -10.27 -0.58 13.98
C LYS A 305 -8.74 -0.59 14.01
N ILE A 306 -8.15 0.59 14.11
CA ILE A 306 -6.70 0.80 14.23
C ILE A 306 -6.44 1.34 15.62
N SER A 307 -5.39 0.85 16.29
CA SER A 307 -4.93 1.40 17.56
C SER A 307 -3.42 1.29 17.69
N GLY A 308 -2.78 2.31 18.23
CA GLY A 308 -1.35 2.33 18.55
C GLY A 308 -1.10 2.27 20.07
N ASP A 309 0.15 2.01 20.46
CA ASP A 309 0.57 1.98 21.85
C ASP A 309 1.36 3.23 22.30
N ARG A 310 1.36 4.26 21.47
CA ARG A 310 2.06 5.55 21.73
C ARG A 310 1.11 6.73 21.59
N PRO A 311 1.35 7.82 22.37
CA PRO A 311 0.59 9.05 22.22
C PRO A 311 0.76 9.67 20.84
N LEU A 312 -0.31 10.29 20.35
CA LEU A 312 -0.29 11.05 19.10
C LEU A 312 0.44 12.38 19.28
N VAL A 313 1.19 12.79 18.26
CA VAL A 313 1.70 14.17 18.12
C VAL A 313 1.02 14.91 16.96
N ARG A 314 0.38 14.19 16.07
CA ARG A 314 -0.39 14.71 14.95
C ARG A 314 -1.33 13.62 14.41
N GLU A 315 -2.48 14.02 13.88
CA GLU A 315 -3.37 13.12 13.16
C GLU A 315 -3.98 13.82 11.95
N LEU A 316 -3.93 13.15 10.80
CA LEU A 316 -4.44 13.65 9.53
C LEU A 316 -5.36 12.59 8.89
N LEU A 317 -6.56 12.99 8.48
CA LEU A 317 -7.40 12.26 7.54
C LEU A 317 -7.23 12.89 6.16
N TRP A 318 -7.01 12.07 5.16
CA TRP A 318 -7.05 12.44 3.74
C TRP A 318 -7.92 11.46 2.97
N SER A 319 -8.74 11.98 2.06
CA SER A 319 -9.57 11.14 1.21
C SER A 319 -9.85 11.77 -0.15
N ILE A 320 -9.96 10.89 -1.14
CA ILE A 320 -10.46 11.15 -2.49
C ILE A 320 -11.43 10.04 -2.87
N ARG A 321 -12.02 10.09 -4.06
CA ARG A 321 -13.02 9.10 -4.51
C ARG A 321 -12.57 7.62 -4.46
N THR A 322 -11.27 7.35 -4.40
CA THR A 322 -10.71 5.98 -4.46
C THR A 322 -10.13 5.48 -3.15
N VAL A 323 -10.00 6.33 -2.13
CA VAL A 323 -9.33 5.98 -0.87
C VAL A 323 -9.75 6.89 0.28
N LEU A 324 -9.80 6.30 1.47
CA LEU A 324 -9.79 7.00 2.74
C LEU A 324 -8.48 6.63 3.44
N ALA A 325 -7.67 7.63 3.77
CA ALA A 325 -6.39 7.42 4.42
C ALA A 325 -6.31 8.20 5.74
N VAL A 326 -5.77 7.57 6.78
CA VAL A 326 -5.52 8.20 8.07
C VAL A 326 -4.08 8.01 8.49
N GLU A 327 -3.52 9.05 9.07
CA GLU A 327 -2.11 9.20 9.39
C GLU A 327 -1.95 9.58 10.88
N PRO A 328 -1.92 8.60 11.82
CA PRO A 328 -1.59 8.83 13.22
C PRO A 328 -0.07 8.92 13.40
N TYR A 329 0.43 10.09 13.79
CA TYR A 329 1.86 10.34 13.99
C TYR A 329 2.24 10.17 15.45
N ILE A 330 3.37 9.50 15.68
CA ILE A 330 4.03 9.43 17.01
C ILE A 330 5.43 10.05 16.93
N ALA A 331 5.94 10.56 18.03
CA ALA A 331 7.30 11.11 18.12
C ALA A 331 8.32 10.00 18.32
N ILE A 332 9.50 10.19 17.74
CA ILE A 332 10.70 9.37 17.95
C ILE A 332 11.84 10.27 18.38
N ASP A 333 12.46 9.91 19.52
CA ASP A 333 13.71 10.47 20.03
C ASP A 333 14.54 9.33 20.63
N ILE A 334 15.64 8.99 19.94
CA ILE A 334 16.47 7.82 20.30
C ILE A 334 17.92 8.23 20.41
N GLN A 335 18.44 8.29 21.62
CA GLN A 335 19.84 8.60 21.88
C GLN A 335 20.77 7.48 21.36
N PRO A 336 22.04 7.76 21.04
CA PRO A 336 23.01 6.75 20.65
C PRO A 336 23.03 5.54 21.62
N GLY A 337 22.95 4.34 21.06
CA GLY A 337 22.88 3.07 21.81
C GLY A 337 21.50 2.66 22.30
N ALA A 338 20.53 3.60 22.34
CA ALA A 338 19.16 3.32 22.79
C ALA A 338 18.31 2.67 21.69
N GLU A 339 17.17 2.10 22.10
CA GLU A 339 16.19 1.46 21.24
C GLU A 339 14.80 1.98 21.59
N PHE A 340 13.96 2.21 20.56
CA PHE A 340 12.57 2.61 20.69
C PHE A 340 11.68 1.57 20.02
N THR A 341 10.62 1.17 20.68
CA THR A 341 9.65 0.20 20.17
C THR A 341 8.25 0.79 20.16
N TRP A 342 7.46 0.42 19.17
CA TRP A 342 6.03 0.74 19.08
C TRP A 342 5.30 -0.32 18.30
N LYS A 343 4.00 -0.34 18.42
CA LYS A 343 3.14 -1.25 17.67
C LYS A 343 1.81 -0.62 17.31
N ASP A 344 1.26 -1.07 16.19
CA ASP A 344 -0.09 -0.81 15.75
C ASP A 344 -0.86 -2.13 15.68
N MET A 345 -2.11 -2.11 16.09
CA MET A 345 -3.04 -3.22 15.98
C MET A 345 -4.19 -2.82 15.05
N LEU A 346 -4.46 -3.67 14.07
CA LEU A 346 -5.54 -3.51 13.10
C LEU A 346 -6.49 -4.70 13.26
N GLU A 347 -7.72 -4.41 13.67
CA GLU A 347 -8.78 -5.39 13.88
C GLU A 347 -9.82 -5.28 12.76
N TYR A 348 -10.03 -6.38 12.03
CA TYR A 348 -10.95 -6.44 10.91
C TYR A 348 -12.24 -7.14 11.34
N TYR A 349 -13.40 -6.59 10.99
CA TYR A 349 -14.67 -7.15 11.37
C TYR A 349 -15.76 -6.92 10.34
N THR A 350 -16.84 -7.70 10.46
CA THR A 350 -18.08 -7.47 9.71
C THR A 350 -19.11 -6.85 10.64
N LEU A 351 -19.89 -5.92 10.11
CA LEU A 351 -21.01 -5.31 10.82
C LEU A 351 -22.18 -6.30 10.89
N PRO A 352 -23.00 -6.23 11.93
CA PRO A 352 -24.27 -6.97 11.93
C PRO A 352 -25.08 -6.59 10.69
N ALA A 353 -25.75 -7.57 10.07
CA ALA A 353 -26.68 -7.28 8.98
C ALA A 353 -27.67 -6.22 9.46
N GLY A 354 -27.78 -5.12 8.71
CA GLY A 354 -28.57 -3.96 9.13
C GLY A 354 -30.00 -4.35 9.50
N LYS A 355 -30.45 -3.86 10.67
CA LYS A 355 -31.86 -3.80 11.01
C LYS A 355 -32.54 -2.68 10.25
#